data_fc3654bd0af07eb1cfb8ead68ddc33c8
#
_entry.id   fc3654bd0af07eb1cfb8ead68ddc33c8
#
_cell.length_a   1.000
_cell.length_b   1.000
_cell.length_c   1.000
_cell.angle_alpha   90.00
_cell.angle_beta   90.00
_cell.angle_gamma   90.00
#
_symmetry.space_group_name_H-M   'P 1'
#
loop_
_entity.id
_entity.type
_entity.pdbx_description
1 polymer ?
#
loop_
_entity_poly.entity_id
_entity_poly.type
_entity_poly.pdbx_seq_one_letter_code
_entity_poly.pdbx_strand_id
1 'polypeptide(L)'
;MEAKSLHNTTANGARKNVKDIVFWGDGDTFRLISKASSEAEGWMKSTKAMPAGNSVVVQVTTQQRNPDGSYSVAEALTTVPNAIIAEFLDNGVVVSRSIVQRDMSHTDVVVRHYNEQIESAE
;
A
#
# COMPACT_ATOMS: atom_id res chain seq x y z
N MET A 1 9.61 -2.93 -20.33
CA MET A 1 9.13 -3.97 -19.39
C MET A 1 9.12 -3.41 -17.99
N GLU A 2 8.04 -3.62 -17.28
CA GLU A 2 7.93 -3.16 -15.90
C GLU A 2 8.85 -3.95 -14.96
N ALA A 3 9.39 -3.26 -13.96
CA ALA A 3 10.19 -3.91 -12.94
C ALA A 3 9.31 -4.84 -12.10
N LYS A 4 9.77 -6.05 -11.87
CA LYS A 4 9.06 -7.07 -11.10
C LYS A 4 9.60 -7.17 -9.67
N SER A 5 9.77 -6.04 -9.03
CA SER A 5 10.28 -5.96 -7.66
C SER A 5 9.14 -5.95 -6.65
N LEU A 6 9.46 -6.19 -5.39
CA LEU A 6 8.49 -6.09 -4.29
C LEU A 6 7.89 -4.70 -4.16
N HIS A 7 8.58 -3.69 -4.66
CA HIS A 7 8.08 -2.32 -4.65
C HIS A 7 6.80 -2.16 -5.48
N ASN A 8 6.67 -2.95 -6.55
CA ASN A 8 5.56 -2.85 -7.50
C ASN A 8 4.57 -3.99 -7.41
N THR A 9 4.84 -5.01 -6.60
CA THR A 9 4.00 -6.19 -6.53
C THR A 9 4.13 -6.88 -5.18
N THR A 10 3.31 -7.88 -4.93
CA THR A 10 3.42 -8.70 -3.73
C THR A 10 4.62 -9.64 -3.84
N ALA A 11 5.05 -10.19 -2.68
CA ALA A 11 6.14 -11.17 -2.67
C ALA A 11 5.83 -12.35 -3.56
N ASN A 12 4.60 -12.89 -3.49
CA ASN A 12 4.20 -14.02 -4.32
C ASN A 12 4.16 -13.64 -5.80
N GLY A 13 3.68 -12.46 -6.13
CA GLY A 13 3.66 -11.97 -7.50
C GLY A 13 5.06 -11.76 -8.07
N ALA A 14 5.96 -11.21 -7.26
CA ALA A 14 7.35 -11.03 -7.67
C ALA A 14 8.04 -12.37 -7.89
N ARG A 15 7.81 -13.35 -7.01
CA ARG A 15 8.42 -14.67 -7.11
C ARG A 15 8.08 -15.39 -8.41
N LYS A 16 6.91 -15.15 -8.97
CA LYS A 16 6.52 -15.76 -10.24
C LYS A 16 7.38 -15.28 -11.40
N ASN A 17 7.95 -14.10 -11.29
CA ASN A 17 8.72 -13.47 -12.36
C ASN A 17 10.22 -13.45 -12.11
N VAL A 18 10.63 -13.51 -10.84
CA VAL A 18 12.04 -13.45 -10.44
C VAL A 18 12.30 -14.61 -9.48
N LYS A 19 13.15 -15.54 -9.89
CA LYS A 19 13.34 -16.80 -9.16
C LYS A 19 14.24 -16.70 -7.95
N ASP A 20 15.09 -15.69 -7.86
CA ASP A 20 16.08 -15.56 -6.80
C ASP A 20 15.59 -14.69 -5.63
N ILE A 21 14.30 -14.37 -5.57
CA ILE A 21 13.77 -13.60 -4.46
C ILE A 21 13.72 -14.46 -3.20
N VAL A 22 14.35 -13.97 -2.15
CA VAL A 22 14.34 -14.59 -0.83
C VAL A 22 13.69 -13.60 0.12
N PHE A 23 12.75 -14.09 0.93
CA PHE A 23 12.10 -13.24 1.92
C PHE A 23 11.73 -14.06 3.16
N TRP A 24 11.51 -13.32 4.25
CA TRP A 24 11.00 -13.85 5.49
C TRP A 24 9.65 -13.21 5.78
N GLY A 25 8.68 -13.98 6.27
CA GLY A 25 7.33 -13.48 6.46
C GLY A 25 6.66 -13.17 5.12
N ASP A 26 5.96 -12.06 5.06
CA ASP A 26 5.28 -11.62 3.84
C ASP A 26 6.22 -10.95 2.83
N GLY A 27 7.44 -10.64 3.26
CA GLY A 27 8.41 -9.93 2.43
C GLY A 27 8.23 -8.42 2.40
N ASP A 28 7.00 -7.95 2.51
CA ASP A 28 6.69 -6.52 2.55
C ASP A 28 5.39 -6.33 3.32
N THR A 29 5.47 -5.62 4.44
CA THR A 29 4.31 -5.36 5.28
C THR A 29 3.55 -4.10 4.88
N PHE A 30 4.11 -3.27 4.02
CA PHE A 30 3.39 -2.13 3.49
C PHE A 30 2.31 -2.59 2.52
N ARG A 31 1.14 -1.97 2.62
CA ARG A 31 0.01 -2.22 1.72
C ARG A 31 -0.20 -1.01 0.84
N LEU A 32 -0.43 -1.23 -0.43
CA LEU A 32 -0.65 -0.14 -1.39
C LEU A 32 -1.97 0.54 -1.11
N ILE A 33 -1.92 1.85 -0.91
CA ILE A 33 -3.12 2.69 -0.74
C ILE A 33 -3.51 3.29 -2.09
N SER A 34 -2.55 3.87 -2.79
CA SER A 34 -2.80 4.55 -4.04
C SER A 34 -1.52 4.58 -4.87
N LYS A 35 -1.67 4.48 -6.18
CA LYS A 35 -0.53 4.52 -7.10
C LYS A 35 -0.96 5.14 -8.41
N ALA A 36 -0.10 5.98 -8.96
CA ALA A 36 -0.26 6.50 -10.31
C ALA A 36 1.09 6.48 -11.00
N SER A 37 1.09 6.29 -12.29
CA SER A 37 2.34 6.27 -13.05
C SER A 37 2.06 6.63 -14.50
N SER A 38 3.08 7.13 -15.17
CA SER A 38 3.07 7.38 -16.59
C SER A 38 4.38 6.86 -17.18
N GLU A 39 4.29 5.84 -18.02
CA GLU A 39 5.46 5.33 -18.70
C GLU A 39 5.98 6.34 -19.71
N ALA A 40 5.08 7.00 -20.42
CA ALA A 40 5.45 8.01 -21.41
C ALA A 40 6.22 9.18 -20.80
N GLU A 41 5.76 9.66 -19.65
CA GLU A 41 6.41 10.78 -18.95
C GLU A 41 7.49 10.32 -17.99
N GLY A 42 7.55 9.02 -17.68
CA GLY A 42 8.61 8.43 -16.88
C GLY A 42 8.51 8.71 -15.39
N TRP A 43 7.30 8.72 -14.83
CA TRP A 43 7.17 8.95 -13.39
C TRP A 43 6.22 7.92 -12.75
N MET A 44 6.39 7.79 -11.44
CA MET A 44 5.53 6.97 -10.59
C MET A 44 5.41 7.63 -9.22
N LYS A 45 4.21 7.60 -8.68
CA LYS A 45 3.93 8.02 -7.31
C LYS A 45 3.12 6.93 -6.64
N SER A 46 3.51 6.57 -5.42
CA SER A 46 2.77 5.58 -4.65
C SER A 46 2.67 5.99 -3.19
N THR A 47 1.56 5.62 -2.58
CA THR A 47 1.35 5.74 -1.14
C THR A 47 1.09 4.35 -0.60
N LYS A 48 1.88 3.93 0.38
CA LYS A 48 1.74 2.66 1.06
C LYS A 48 1.62 2.89 2.55
N ALA A 49 1.03 1.94 3.25
CA ALA A 49 0.85 2.04 4.69
C ALA A 49 0.98 0.67 5.33
N MET A 50 1.45 0.67 6.58
CA MET A 50 1.53 -0.55 7.38
C MET A 50 1.02 -0.27 8.80
N PRO A 51 0.38 -1.25 9.44
CA PRO A 51 -0.03 -1.08 10.83
C PRO A 51 1.18 -1.16 11.75
N ALA A 52 1.16 -0.35 12.81
CA ALA A 52 2.20 -0.34 13.83
C ALA A 52 1.53 -0.03 15.18
N GLY A 53 1.11 -1.07 15.89
CA GLY A 53 0.35 -0.91 17.13
C GLY A 53 -1.01 -0.29 16.83
N ASN A 54 -1.32 0.82 17.50
CA ASN A 54 -2.54 1.56 17.27
C ASN A 54 -2.35 2.71 16.27
N SER A 55 -1.23 2.70 15.54
CA SER A 55 -0.89 3.73 14.58
C SER A 55 -0.68 3.11 13.20
N VAL A 56 -0.56 3.95 12.20
CA VAL A 56 -0.26 3.54 10.82
C VAL A 56 0.96 4.32 10.35
N VAL A 57 1.95 3.61 9.80
CA VAL A 57 3.11 4.25 9.16
C VAL A 57 2.80 4.38 7.68
N VAL A 58 2.94 5.59 7.16
CA VAL A 58 2.66 5.90 5.76
C VAL A 58 3.97 6.19 5.04
N GLN A 59 4.15 5.57 3.89
CA GLN A 59 5.31 5.78 3.04
C GLN A 59 4.83 6.34 1.69
N VAL A 60 5.40 7.47 1.30
CA VAL A 60 5.14 8.07 0.00
C VAL A 60 6.42 7.99 -0.82
N THR A 61 6.31 7.44 -2.02
CA THR A 61 7.44 7.29 -2.94
C THR A 61 7.13 8.03 -4.24
N THR A 62 8.09 8.81 -4.71
CA THR A 62 8.02 9.47 -6.01
C THR A 62 9.26 9.08 -6.80
N GLN A 63 9.07 8.70 -8.05
CA GLN A 63 10.12 8.26 -8.94
C GLN A 63 10.00 9.02 -10.25
N GLN A 64 11.13 9.51 -10.76
CA GLN A 64 11.17 10.28 -12.00
C GLN A 64 12.33 9.80 -12.85
N ARG A 65 12.05 9.48 -14.13
CA ARG A 65 13.08 9.13 -15.09
C ARG A 65 13.79 10.39 -15.55
N ASN A 66 15.12 10.35 -15.52
CA ASN A 66 15.97 11.43 -15.95
C ASN A 66 16.23 11.33 -17.46
N PRO A 67 16.72 12.41 -18.10
CA PRO A 67 17.02 12.38 -19.55
C PRO A 67 18.00 11.29 -19.97
N ASP A 68 18.90 10.87 -19.06
CA ASP A 68 19.88 9.82 -19.35
C ASP A 68 19.34 8.40 -19.13
N GLY A 69 18.07 8.25 -18.79
CA GLY A 69 17.44 6.96 -18.52
C GLY A 69 17.53 6.49 -17.08
N SER A 70 18.30 7.16 -16.23
CA SER A 70 18.35 6.85 -14.81
C SER A 70 17.10 7.38 -14.10
N TYR A 71 16.90 6.96 -12.84
CA TYR A 71 15.75 7.40 -12.06
C TYR A 71 16.20 8.14 -10.82
N SER A 72 15.48 9.22 -10.52
CA SER A 72 15.55 9.88 -9.23
C SER A 72 14.39 9.39 -8.38
N VAL A 73 14.66 9.05 -7.12
CA VAL A 73 13.67 8.53 -6.19
C VAL A 73 13.68 9.38 -4.94
N ALA A 74 12.49 9.76 -4.51
CA ALA A 74 12.30 10.45 -3.23
C ALA A 74 11.29 9.67 -2.41
N GLU A 75 11.56 9.47 -1.13
CA GLU A 75 10.69 8.77 -0.21
C GLU A 75 10.54 9.56 1.08
N ALA A 76 9.35 9.48 1.66
CA ALA A 76 9.07 10.09 2.94
C ALA A 76 8.21 9.13 3.77
N LEU A 77 8.43 9.15 5.07
CA LEU A 77 7.66 8.35 6.02
C LEU A 77 7.04 9.28 7.05
N THR A 78 5.81 8.96 7.43
CA THR A 78 5.13 9.64 8.53
C THR A 78 4.28 8.64 9.29
N THR A 79 3.90 9.00 10.51
CA THR A 79 3.06 8.16 11.34
C THR A 79 1.73 8.87 11.59
N VAL A 80 0.64 8.14 11.40
CA VAL A 80 -0.70 8.63 11.73
C VAL A 80 -1.14 7.91 13.01
N PRO A 81 -1.24 8.62 14.14
CA PRO A 81 -1.63 8.00 15.40
C PRO A 81 -3.11 7.64 15.42
N ASN A 82 -3.46 6.63 16.18
CA ASN A 82 -4.85 6.19 16.37
C ASN A 82 -5.56 5.96 15.04
N ALA A 83 -4.94 5.16 14.18
CA ALA A 83 -5.45 4.91 12.84
C ALA A 83 -5.40 3.43 12.49
N ILE A 84 -6.21 3.04 11.54
CA ILE A 84 -6.22 1.70 10.97
C ILE A 84 -6.22 1.81 9.44
N ILE A 85 -5.84 0.70 8.80
CA ILE A 85 -5.97 0.56 7.36
C ILE A 85 -7.31 -0.14 7.10
N ALA A 86 -8.20 0.55 6.41
CA ALA A 86 -9.49 -0.01 6.03
C ALA A 86 -9.40 -0.59 4.63
N GLU A 87 -9.89 -1.81 4.45
CA GLU A 87 -9.91 -2.48 3.15
C GLU A 87 -11.33 -2.72 2.71
N PHE A 88 -11.61 -2.46 1.44
CA PHE A 88 -12.90 -2.74 0.83
C PHE A 88 -12.75 -3.90 -0.13
N LEU A 89 -13.64 -4.89 0.03
CA LEU A 89 -13.60 -6.12 -0.75
C LEU A 89 -14.77 -6.16 -1.73
N ASP A 90 -14.50 -6.72 -2.92
CA ASP A 90 -15.52 -7.06 -3.89
C ASP A 90 -15.25 -8.49 -4.33
N ASN A 91 -16.20 -9.39 -4.06
CA ASN A 91 -16.06 -10.81 -4.33
C ASN A 91 -14.78 -11.42 -3.74
N GLY A 92 -14.44 -11.01 -2.51
CA GLY A 92 -13.25 -11.49 -1.83
C GLY A 92 -11.94 -10.87 -2.27
N VAL A 93 -11.99 -9.89 -3.16
CA VAL A 93 -10.80 -9.21 -3.67
C VAL A 93 -10.75 -7.79 -3.12
N VAL A 94 -9.59 -7.38 -2.62
CA VAL A 94 -9.39 -6.02 -2.13
C VAL A 94 -9.39 -5.07 -3.33
N VAL A 95 -10.36 -4.16 -3.37
CA VAL A 95 -10.48 -3.18 -4.48
C VAL A 95 -10.01 -1.79 -4.08
N SER A 96 -9.97 -1.50 -2.79
CA SER A 96 -9.44 -0.21 -2.32
C SER A 96 -9.00 -0.31 -0.87
N ARG A 97 -8.11 0.60 -0.47
CA ARG A 97 -7.66 0.76 0.91
C ARG A 97 -7.65 2.23 1.25
N SER A 98 -7.94 2.54 2.51
CA SER A 98 -7.85 3.90 3.02
C SER A 98 -7.31 3.88 4.43
N ILE A 99 -6.83 5.02 4.90
CA ILE A 99 -6.38 5.19 6.27
C ILE A 99 -7.50 5.90 7.02
N VAL A 100 -7.99 5.24 8.07
CA VAL A 100 -9.09 5.78 8.88
C VAL A 100 -8.55 6.05 10.27
N GLN A 101 -8.62 7.30 10.70
CA GLN A 101 -8.21 7.68 12.03
C GLN A 101 -9.29 7.31 13.04
N ARG A 102 -8.87 6.69 14.14
CA ARG A 102 -9.78 6.35 15.21
C ARG A 102 -10.03 7.56 16.08
N ASP A 103 -11.30 7.87 16.30
CA ASP A 103 -11.69 8.75 17.38
C ASP A 103 -11.84 7.87 18.62
N MET A 104 -11.14 8.21 19.69
CA MET A 104 -11.15 7.39 20.90
C MET A 104 -12.55 7.17 21.47
N SER A 105 -13.45 8.12 21.28
CA SER A 105 -14.83 8.00 21.75
C SER A 105 -15.73 7.23 20.80
N HIS A 106 -15.30 6.97 19.57
CA HIS A 106 -16.12 6.33 18.53
C HIS A 106 -15.43 5.14 17.87
N THR A 107 -14.34 4.62 18.44
CA THR A 107 -13.56 3.56 17.85
C THR A 107 -14.42 2.33 17.51
N ASP A 108 -15.26 1.89 18.44
CA ASP A 108 -16.11 0.72 18.23
C ASP A 108 -17.09 0.92 17.09
N VAL A 109 -17.64 2.13 16.97
CA VAL A 109 -18.58 2.45 15.91
C VAL A 109 -17.89 2.41 14.55
N VAL A 110 -16.68 2.97 14.45
CA VAL A 110 -15.89 2.97 13.21
C VAL A 110 -15.56 1.55 12.78
N VAL A 111 -15.08 0.72 13.69
CA VAL A 111 -14.72 -0.66 13.39
C VAL A 111 -15.95 -1.47 12.97
N ARG A 112 -17.07 -1.28 13.65
CA ARG A 112 -18.31 -1.98 13.31
C ARG A 112 -18.79 -1.60 11.91
N HIS A 113 -18.80 -0.32 11.60
CA HIS A 113 -19.22 0.15 10.28
C HIS A 113 -18.35 -0.43 9.17
N TYR A 114 -17.06 -0.49 9.39
CA TYR A 114 -16.11 -1.07 8.44
C TYR A 114 -16.41 -2.56 8.22
N ASN A 115 -16.62 -3.31 9.29
CA ASN A 115 -16.92 -4.73 9.19
C ASN A 115 -18.24 -4.98 8.45
N GLU A 116 -19.26 -4.16 8.67
CA GLU A 116 -20.53 -4.26 7.95
C GLU A 116 -20.33 -4.05 6.45
N GLN A 117 -19.50 -3.10 6.06
CA GLN A 117 -19.21 -2.86 4.65
C GLN A 117 -18.49 -4.05 4.01
N ILE A 118 -17.54 -4.66 4.72
CA ILE A 118 -16.85 -5.85 4.23
C ILE A 118 -17.83 -6.99 4.02
N GLU A 119 -18.69 -7.25 5.01
CA GLU A 119 -19.68 -8.32 4.93
C GLU A 119 -20.66 -8.10 3.77
N SER A 120 -21.09 -6.87 3.56
CA SER A 120 -22.02 -6.58 2.47
C SER A 120 -21.38 -6.64 1.09
N ALA A 121 -20.06 -6.51 1.01
CA ALA A 121 -19.31 -6.62 -0.25
C ALA A 121 -19.07 -8.08 -0.66
N GLU A 122 -19.18 -8.99 0.28
CA GLU A 122 -19.03 -10.42 0.01
C GLU A 122 -20.33 -11.00 -0.51
#